data_6c9e9e752d5293db72756bd3c1dc5380
#
_entry.id   6c9e9e752d5293db72756bd3c1dc5380
#
_cell.length_a   1.000
_cell.length_b   1.000
_cell.length_c   1.000
_cell.angle_alpha   90.00
_cell.angle_beta   90.00
_cell.angle_gamma   90.00
#
_symmetry.space_group_name_H-M   'P 1'
#
loop_
_entity.id
_entity.type
_entity.pdbx_description
1 polymer ?
#
loop_
_entity_poly.entity_id
_entity_poly.type
_entity_poly.pdbx_seq_one_letter_code
_entity_poly.pdbx_strand_id
1 'polypeptide(L)'
;MSEQHSNDSSQQSAEEAVSRPVSNTVSRLEEEGEIGADYLEELLDIADLGGDIDIDIDHGRASIAVVASEEGDERELADLVGRDGEVLESVQELTRLAVQARTGNRSRLMLDINGYRADRRVELTKVAQEAVTKVLTSGEAVSLEPMNPFERKVCHDVVASAGLISESEGAEPHRYVVVLPADEVEDEEVDDVDDTEEIGAEPVGEQA
;
A
#
# COMPACT_ATOMS: atom_id res chain seq x y z
N MET A 1 -20.03 -5.39 64.42
CA MET A 1 -18.85 -6.10 63.99
C MET A 1 -19.36 -7.05 62.89
N SER A 2 -18.99 -7.00 61.61
CA SER A 2 -18.07 -6.16 60.86
C SER A 2 -18.46 -6.29 59.38
N GLU A 3 -18.57 -5.16 58.74
CA GLU A 3 -18.61 -5.09 57.29
C GLU A 3 -17.16 -5.11 56.79
N GLN A 4 -16.88 -5.95 55.83
CA GLN A 4 -15.81 -5.82 54.82
C GLN A 4 -15.80 -7.03 53.91
N HIS A 5 -16.43 -6.95 52.75
CA HIS A 5 -16.07 -7.72 51.52
C HIS A 5 -16.95 -7.23 50.39
N SER A 6 -16.50 -6.21 49.70
CA SER A 6 -17.05 -5.87 48.38
C SER A 6 -16.18 -4.79 47.75
N ASN A 7 -15.02 -5.09 47.19
CA ASN A 7 -14.34 -4.17 46.24
C ASN A 7 -13.21 -4.83 45.44
N ASP A 8 -13.31 -6.08 45.00
CA ASP A 8 -12.25 -6.69 44.20
C ASP A 8 -12.71 -7.25 42.84
N SER A 9 -14.02 -7.15 42.56
CA SER A 9 -14.53 -7.69 41.26
C SER A 9 -14.64 -6.69 40.14
N SER A 10 -14.33 -5.39 40.37
CA SER A 10 -14.54 -4.34 39.38
C SER A 10 -13.26 -3.93 38.62
N GLN A 11 -12.09 -4.33 39.08
CA GLN A 11 -10.82 -3.99 38.42
C GLN A 11 -10.33 -5.05 37.40
N GLN A 12 -10.72 -6.31 37.55
CA GLN A 12 -10.36 -7.36 36.60
C GLN A 12 -11.11 -7.30 35.27
N SER A 13 -12.30 -6.67 35.24
CA SER A 13 -13.10 -6.57 34.01
C SER A 13 -12.64 -5.46 33.06
N ALA A 14 -11.80 -4.54 33.50
CA ALA A 14 -11.33 -3.42 32.68
C ALA A 14 -10.04 -3.73 31.91
N GLU A 15 -9.20 -4.64 32.40
CA GLU A 15 -7.95 -5.03 31.72
C GLU A 15 -8.18 -6.04 30.59
N GLU A 16 -9.22 -6.88 30.68
CA GLU A 16 -9.56 -7.85 29.64
C GLU A 16 -10.18 -7.22 28.37
N ALA A 17 -10.75 -6.04 28.45
CA ALA A 17 -11.46 -5.39 27.35
C ALA A 17 -10.52 -4.64 26.35
N VAL A 18 -9.28 -4.33 26.73
CA VAL A 18 -8.33 -3.57 25.90
C VAL A 18 -7.42 -4.49 25.07
N SER A 19 -7.28 -5.76 25.45
CA SER A 19 -6.39 -6.73 24.81
C SER A 19 -7.02 -7.47 23.61
N ARG A 20 -8.34 -7.47 23.45
CA ARG A 20 -9.05 -8.27 22.44
C ARG A 20 -8.97 -7.80 20.99
N PRO A 21 -8.94 -6.50 20.62
CA PRO A 21 -8.92 -6.12 19.21
C PRO A 21 -7.58 -6.35 18.50
N VAL A 22 -6.47 -6.22 19.19
CA VAL A 22 -5.13 -6.37 18.60
C VAL A 22 -4.79 -7.83 18.34
N SER A 23 -5.08 -8.73 19.30
CA SER A 23 -4.82 -10.17 19.13
C SER A 23 -5.64 -10.79 17.99
N ASN A 24 -6.88 -10.35 17.81
CA ASN A 24 -7.75 -10.85 16.73
C ASN A 24 -7.28 -10.38 15.35
N THR A 25 -6.68 -9.17 15.25
CA THR A 25 -6.13 -8.66 14.00
C THR A 25 -4.86 -9.40 13.61
N VAL A 26 -3.95 -9.66 14.55
CA VAL A 26 -2.71 -10.42 14.31
C VAL A 26 -3.06 -11.84 13.87
N SER A 27 -3.91 -12.56 14.62
CA SER A 27 -4.32 -13.93 14.27
C SER A 27 -4.97 -14.03 12.89
N ARG A 28 -5.72 -13.01 12.47
CA ARG A 28 -6.27 -12.96 11.11
C ARG A 28 -5.19 -12.76 10.06
N LEU A 29 -4.18 -11.96 10.32
CA LEU A 29 -3.08 -11.74 9.38
C LEU A 29 -2.16 -12.95 9.28
N GLU A 30 -1.96 -13.68 10.38
CA GLU A 30 -1.29 -14.98 10.40
C GLU A 30 -2.04 -15.99 9.51
N GLU A 31 -3.37 -16.11 9.69
CA GLU A 31 -4.21 -16.98 8.85
C GLU A 31 -4.16 -16.58 7.36
N GLU A 32 -4.19 -15.27 7.05
CA GLU A 32 -4.02 -14.78 5.67
C GLU A 32 -2.65 -15.18 5.09
N GLY A 33 -1.59 -15.11 5.90
CA GLY A 33 -0.23 -15.52 5.55
C GLY A 33 -0.14 -17.03 5.27
N GLU A 34 -0.67 -17.86 6.18
CA GLU A 34 -0.67 -19.32 6.04
C GLU A 34 -1.41 -19.76 4.77
N ILE A 35 -2.61 -19.22 4.51
CA ILE A 35 -3.38 -19.55 3.30
C ILE A 35 -2.64 -19.10 2.03
N GLY A 36 -1.98 -17.95 2.08
CA GLY A 36 -1.19 -17.45 0.96
C GLY A 36 0.04 -18.31 0.69
N ALA A 37 0.72 -18.76 1.75
CA ALA A 37 1.86 -19.66 1.66
C ALA A 37 1.46 -21.03 1.09
N ASP A 38 0.39 -21.65 1.60
CA ASP A 38 -0.15 -22.91 1.06
C ASP A 38 -0.39 -22.82 -0.46
N TYR A 39 -0.97 -21.69 -0.92
CA TYR A 39 -1.22 -21.47 -2.34
C TYR A 39 0.08 -21.34 -3.15
N LEU A 40 1.09 -20.66 -2.59
CA LEU A 40 2.38 -20.48 -3.26
C LEU A 40 3.20 -21.76 -3.27
N GLU A 41 3.18 -22.56 -2.22
CA GLU A 41 3.80 -23.89 -2.20
C GLU A 41 3.21 -24.78 -3.30
N GLU A 42 1.89 -24.83 -3.44
CA GLU A 42 1.23 -25.59 -4.50
C GLU A 42 1.60 -25.06 -5.91
N LEU A 43 1.73 -23.73 -6.06
CA LEU A 43 2.16 -23.11 -7.31
C LEU A 43 3.60 -23.48 -7.67
N LEU A 44 4.53 -23.42 -6.71
CA LEU A 44 5.94 -23.81 -6.88
C LEU A 44 6.05 -25.29 -7.26
N ASP A 45 5.35 -26.16 -6.57
CA ASP A 45 5.30 -27.61 -6.85
C ASP A 45 4.80 -27.91 -8.27
N ILE A 46 3.73 -27.25 -8.72
CA ILE A 46 3.17 -27.42 -10.07
C ILE A 46 4.14 -26.92 -11.15
N ALA A 47 4.87 -25.85 -10.84
CA ALA A 47 5.83 -25.22 -11.76
C ALA A 47 7.20 -25.92 -11.76
N ASP A 48 7.43 -26.90 -10.86
CA ASP A 48 8.72 -27.56 -10.63
C ASP A 48 9.84 -26.57 -10.29
N LEU A 49 9.51 -25.61 -9.39
CA LEU A 49 10.40 -24.55 -8.91
C LEU A 49 10.79 -24.80 -7.46
N GLY A 50 12.09 -24.63 -7.14
CA GLY A 50 12.60 -24.66 -5.79
C GLY A 50 12.46 -23.31 -5.08
N GLY A 51 12.15 -23.35 -3.78
CA GLY A 51 12.08 -22.12 -2.96
C GLY A 51 11.50 -22.37 -1.59
N ASP A 52 12.00 -21.64 -0.59
CA ASP A 52 11.46 -21.61 0.75
C ASP A 52 10.51 -20.42 0.91
N ILE A 53 9.48 -20.57 1.74
CA ILE A 53 8.49 -19.53 1.97
C ILE A 53 8.60 -19.03 3.40
N ASP A 54 8.86 -17.73 3.55
CA ASP A 54 8.85 -17.00 4.81
C ASP A 54 7.57 -16.18 4.94
N ILE A 55 6.93 -16.24 6.12
CA ILE A 55 5.72 -15.47 6.45
C ILE A 55 6.04 -14.49 7.57
N ASP A 56 5.65 -13.22 7.38
CA ASP A 56 5.79 -12.17 8.39
C ASP A 56 4.56 -11.26 8.40
N ILE A 57 4.45 -10.39 9.40
CA ILE A 57 3.45 -9.35 9.46
C ILE A 57 4.14 -7.99 9.42
N ASP A 58 4.02 -7.30 8.30
CA ASP A 58 4.63 -6.00 8.08
C ASP A 58 3.58 -4.92 7.82
N HIS A 59 3.71 -3.77 8.52
CA HIS A 59 2.81 -2.61 8.36
C HIS A 59 1.31 -2.97 8.41
N GLY A 60 0.93 -3.92 9.29
CA GLY A 60 -0.47 -4.33 9.49
C GLY A 60 -1.07 -5.13 8.32
N ARG A 61 -0.25 -5.89 7.61
CA ARG A 61 -0.64 -6.84 6.55
C ARG A 61 0.26 -8.07 6.58
N ALA A 62 -0.24 -9.19 6.08
CA ALA A 62 0.58 -10.37 5.86
C ALA A 62 1.61 -10.08 4.76
N SER A 63 2.84 -10.53 4.96
CA SER A 63 3.96 -10.43 4.02
C SER A 63 4.54 -11.80 3.81
N ILE A 64 4.61 -12.24 2.57
CA ILE A 64 5.19 -13.52 2.18
C ILE A 64 6.41 -13.27 1.31
N ALA A 65 7.52 -13.93 1.61
CA ALA A 65 8.70 -13.92 0.78
C ALA A 65 8.99 -15.34 0.29
N VAL A 66 9.20 -15.48 -1.02
CA VAL A 66 9.74 -16.70 -1.63
C VAL A 66 11.22 -16.48 -1.85
N VAL A 67 12.05 -17.33 -1.24
CA VAL A 67 13.52 -17.24 -1.32
C VAL A 67 14.09 -18.53 -1.89
N ALA A 68 15.18 -18.43 -2.63
CA ALA A 68 15.85 -19.60 -3.16
C ALA A 68 16.35 -20.52 -2.04
N SER A 69 16.05 -21.80 -2.14
CA SER A 69 16.51 -22.84 -1.19
C SER A 69 17.89 -23.35 -1.53
N GLU A 70 18.21 -23.49 -2.81
CA GLU A 70 19.44 -24.05 -3.33
C GLU A 70 20.11 -23.13 -4.36
N GLU A 71 21.40 -23.39 -4.65
CA GLU A 71 22.15 -22.67 -5.67
C GLU A 71 21.58 -22.98 -7.07
N GLY A 72 21.00 -21.97 -7.69
CA GLY A 72 20.37 -22.08 -9.02
C GLY A 72 18.89 -21.73 -9.03
N ASP A 73 18.17 -21.93 -7.94
CA ASP A 73 16.76 -21.60 -7.79
C ASP A 73 16.48 -20.12 -8.00
N GLU A 74 17.45 -19.24 -7.64
CA GLU A 74 17.33 -17.80 -7.87
C GLU A 74 17.01 -17.44 -9.33
N ARG A 75 17.63 -18.19 -10.28
CA ARG A 75 17.42 -17.95 -11.71
C ARG A 75 16.04 -18.42 -12.15
N GLU A 76 15.57 -19.54 -11.61
CA GLU A 76 14.26 -20.10 -11.91
C GLU A 76 13.15 -19.25 -11.30
N LEU A 77 13.31 -18.81 -10.06
CA LEU A 77 12.39 -17.88 -9.40
C LEU A 77 12.34 -16.51 -10.07
N ALA A 78 13.37 -16.10 -10.82
CA ALA A 78 13.34 -14.85 -11.58
C ALA A 78 12.25 -14.86 -12.66
N ASP A 79 11.83 -16.01 -13.18
CA ASP A 79 10.72 -16.13 -14.11
C ASP A 79 9.38 -15.77 -13.45
N LEU A 80 9.23 -16.01 -12.14
CA LEU A 80 8.06 -15.58 -11.35
C LEU A 80 8.09 -14.09 -10.99
N VAL A 81 9.22 -13.42 -11.13
CA VAL A 81 9.28 -11.95 -11.05
C VAL A 81 8.85 -11.36 -12.39
N GLY A 82 9.37 -11.90 -13.48
CA GLY A 82 9.09 -11.42 -14.83
C GLY A 82 9.73 -10.07 -15.12
N ARG A 83 9.41 -9.54 -16.29
CA ARG A 83 9.92 -8.23 -16.70
C ARG A 83 9.29 -7.12 -15.84
N ASP A 84 10.14 -6.29 -15.25
CA ASP A 84 9.71 -5.15 -14.41
C ASP A 84 8.74 -5.54 -13.27
N GLY A 85 8.75 -6.84 -12.84
CA GLY A 85 7.89 -7.35 -11.78
C GLY A 85 6.44 -7.66 -12.20
N GLU A 86 6.13 -7.72 -13.49
CA GLU A 86 4.74 -7.94 -13.98
C GLU A 86 4.18 -9.31 -13.59
N VAL A 87 5.02 -10.36 -13.60
CA VAL A 87 4.60 -11.69 -13.18
C VAL A 87 4.40 -11.73 -11.66
N LEU A 88 5.32 -11.14 -10.88
CA LEU A 88 5.20 -11.00 -9.43
C LEU A 88 3.88 -10.31 -9.03
N GLU A 89 3.49 -9.22 -9.69
CA GLU A 89 2.23 -8.53 -9.41
C GLU A 89 1.03 -9.43 -9.72
N SER A 90 1.09 -10.21 -10.81
CA SER A 90 0.04 -11.16 -11.19
C SER A 90 -0.09 -12.31 -10.19
N VAL A 91 1.02 -12.90 -9.77
CA VAL A 91 1.06 -13.96 -8.75
C VAL A 91 0.55 -13.42 -7.41
N GLN A 92 0.96 -12.23 -7.01
CA GLN A 92 0.45 -11.58 -5.79
C GLN A 92 -1.08 -11.42 -5.83
N GLU A 93 -1.64 -10.98 -6.95
CA GLU A 93 -3.10 -10.83 -7.05
C GLU A 93 -3.81 -12.18 -7.01
N LEU A 94 -3.28 -13.22 -7.65
CA LEU A 94 -3.81 -14.58 -7.56
C LEU A 94 -3.76 -15.11 -6.12
N THR A 95 -2.66 -14.89 -5.40
CA THR A 95 -2.53 -15.26 -3.99
C THR A 95 -3.57 -14.54 -3.12
N ARG A 96 -3.78 -13.24 -3.34
CA ARG A 96 -4.84 -12.47 -2.67
C ARG A 96 -6.24 -13.00 -2.94
N LEU A 97 -6.52 -13.42 -4.17
CA LEU A 97 -7.79 -14.03 -4.53
C LEU A 97 -7.98 -15.41 -3.87
N ALA A 98 -6.92 -16.21 -3.76
CA ALA A 98 -6.94 -17.48 -3.04
C ALA A 98 -7.26 -17.27 -1.54
N VAL A 99 -6.60 -16.31 -0.90
CA VAL A 99 -6.91 -15.91 0.49
C VAL A 99 -8.35 -15.42 0.61
N GLN A 100 -8.80 -14.55 -0.28
CA GLN A 100 -10.18 -14.05 -0.28
C GLN A 100 -11.21 -15.17 -0.45
N ALA A 101 -10.94 -16.15 -1.28
CA ALA A 101 -11.84 -17.29 -1.49
C ALA A 101 -12.00 -18.15 -0.23
N ARG A 102 -10.95 -18.26 0.60
CA ARG A 102 -10.97 -19.00 1.87
C ARG A 102 -11.54 -18.21 3.03
N THR A 103 -11.17 -16.94 3.16
CA THR A 103 -11.54 -16.08 4.32
C THR A 103 -12.82 -15.29 4.10
N GLY A 104 -13.27 -15.12 2.86
CA GLY A 104 -14.40 -14.25 2.48
C GLY A 104 -14.07 -12.75 2.55
N ASN A 105 -12.85 -12.38 2.93
CA ASN A 105 -12.41 -11.00 3.09
C ASN A 105 -11.33 -10.63 2.07
N ARG A 106 -11.35 -9.39 1.58
CA ARG A 106 -10.29 -8.90 0.71
C ARG A 106 -8.98 -8.78 1.47
N SER A 107 -7.95 -9.49 1.01
CA SER A 107 -6.59 -9.42 1.56
C SER A 107 -5.78 -8.28 0.94
N ARG A 108 -4.87 -7.70 1.73
CA ARG A 108 -3.85 -6.75 1.29
C ARG A 108 -2.45 -7.32 1.45
N LEU A 109 -2.36 -8.64 1.42
CA LEU A 109 -1.11 -9.39 1.46
C LEU A 109 -0.09 -8.83 0.47
N MET A 110 1.17 -8.80 0.87
CA MET A 110 2.32 -8.50 0.02
C MET A 110 3.10 -9.77 -0.26
N LEU A 111 3.52 -9.92 -1.51
CA LEU A 111 4.41 -10.97 -1.96
C LEU A 111 5.73 -10.35 -2.44
N ASP A 112 6.84 -10.93 -2.04
CA ASP A 112 8.16 -10.67 -2.60
C ASP A 112 8.81 -11.98 -3.07
N ILE A 113 9.70 -11.90 -4.05
CA ILE A 113 10.46 -13.03 -4.57
C ILE A 113 11.91 -12.62 -4.66
N ASN A 114 12.78 -13.35 -3.95
CA ASN A 114 14.24 -13.13 -3.89
C ASN A 114 14.66 -11.69 -3.60
N GLY A 115 13.89 -10.94 -2.81
CA GLY A 115 14.23 -9.57 -2.46
C GLY A 115 14.06 -8.56 -3.61
N TYR A 116 13.38 -8.91 -4.70
CA TYR A 116 13.19 -8.07 -5.88
C TYR A 116 12.72 -6.66 -5.53
N ARG A 117 11.77 -6.53 -4.60
CA ARG A 117 11.24 -5.21 -4.21
C ARG A 117 12.26 -4.32 -3.52
N ALA A 118 13.21 -4.91 -2.77
CA ALA A 118 14.29 -4.16 -2.14
C ALA A 118 15.30 -3.65 -3.19
N ASP A 119 15.71 -4.50 -4.11
CA ASP A 119 16.61 -4.14 -5.19
C ASP A 119 15.99 -3.11 -6.12
N ARG A 120 14.75 -3.31 -6.52
CA ARG A 120 14.00 -2.38 -7.35
C ARG A 120 13.83 -1.00 -6.68
N ARG A 121 13.62 -0.96 -5.37
CA ARG A 121 13.58 0.30 -4.61
C ARG A 121 14.91 1.06 -4.69
N VAL A 122 16.04 0.37 -4.63
CA VAL A 122 17.36 1.01 -4.77
C VAL A 122 17.54 1.62 -6.15
N GLU A 123 17.13 0.93 -7.21
CA GLU A 123 17.17 1.44 -8.59
C GLU A 123 16.28 2.69 -8.75
N LEU A 124 15.02 2.58 -8.32
CA LEU A 124 14.04 3.67 -8.43
C LEU A 124 14.46 4.90 -7.61
N THR A 125 15.08 4.68 -6.45
CA THR A 125 15.64 5.77 -5.65
C THR A 125 16.68 6.56 -6.45
N LYS A 126 17.56 5.90 -7.22
CA LYS A 126 18.54 6.57 -8.08
C LYS A 126 17.86 7.34 -9.21
N VAL A 127 16.89 6.72 -9.88
CA VAL A 127 16.12 7.37 -10.97
C VAL A 127 15.41 8.63 -10.46
N ALA A 128 14.74 8.53 -9.31
CA ALA A 128 14.05 9.67 -8.72
C ALA A 128 15.01 10.77 -8.25
N GLN A 129 16.17 10.43 -7.69
CA GLN A 129 17.21 11.40 -7.31
C GLN A 129 17.81 12.12 -8.52
N GLU A 130 17.99 11.42 -9.65
CA GLU A 130 18.42 12.05 -10.90
C GLU A 130 17.38 13.03 -11.43
N ALA A 131 16.09 12.67 -11.38
CA ALA A 131 15.01 13.56 -11.77
C ALA A 131 14.94 14.80 -10.86
N VAL A 132 15.02 14.62 -9.54
CA VAL A 132 15.11 15.71 -8.56
C VAL A 132 16.24 16.66 -8.90
N THR A 133 17.44 16.14 -9.19
CA THR A 133 18.61 16.94 -9.56
C THR A 133 18.37 17.74 -10.84
N LYS A 134 17.71 17.15 -11.82
CA LYS A 134 17.35 17.83 -13.09
C LYS A 134 16.38 18.97 -12.84
N VAL A 135 15.29 18.72 -12.10
CA VAL A 135 14.29 19.74 -11.76
C VAL A 135 14.93 20.91 -11.01
N LEU A 136 15.74 20.63 -9.97
CA LEU A 136 16.42 21.66 -9.19
C LEU A 136 17.42 22.50 -10.02
N THR A 137 17.96 21.92 -11.10
CA THR A 137 18.96 22.61 -11.94
C THR A 137 18.32 23.39 -13.09
N SER A 138 17.28 22.85 -13.72
CA SER A 138 16.62 23.44 -14.88
C SER A 138 15.40 24.32 -14.52
N GLY A 139 14.76 24.04 -13.39
CA GLY A 139 13.45 24.62 -13.06
C GLY A 139 12.30 24.05 -13.90
N GLU A 140 12.54 23.03 -14.70
CA GLU A 140 11.53 22.41 -15.56
C GLU A 140 11.05 21.07 -15.00
N ALA A 141 9.77 20.74 -15.22
CA ALA A 141 9.19 19.45 -14.83
C ALA A 141 9.87 18.28 -15.55
N VAL A 142 10.01 17.15 -14.87
CA VAL A 142 10.61 15.92 -15.43
C VAL A 142 9.65 14.76 -15.28
N SER A 143 9.26 14.14 -16.40
CA SER A 143 8.45 12.92 -16.42
C SER A 143 9.36 11.69 -16.35
N LEU A 144 8.99 10.72 -15.53
CA LEU A 144 9.62 9.40 -15.44
C LEU A 144 8.95 8.43 -16.41
N GLU A 145 9.57 7.26 -16.59
CA GLU A 145 8.97 6.17 -17.36
C GLU A 145 7.71 5.61 -16.66
N PRO A 146 6.78 4.99 -17.41
CA PRO A 146 5.65 4.29 -16.83
C PRO A 146 6.09 3.22 -15.82
N MET A 147 5.37 3.14 -14.69
CA MET A 147 5.71 2.23 -13.61
C MET A 147 4.48 1.82 -12.80
N ASN A 148 4.57 0.68 -12.10
CA ASN A 148 3.50 0.15 -11.28
C ASN A 148 3.22 1.00 -10.01
N PRO A 149 2.10 0.77 -9.28
CA PRO A 149 1.76 1.56 -8.10
C PRO A 149 2.79 1.55 -6.97
N PHE A 150 3.49 0.42 -6.77
CA PHE A 150 4.57 0.32 -5.78
C PHE A 150 5.75 1.21 -6.18
N GLU A 151 6.16 1.15 -7.42
CA GLU A 151 7.28 1.92 -7.97
C GLU A 151 7.01 3.43 -7.93
N ARG A 152 5.80 3.85 -8.31
CA ARG A 152 5.39 5.25 -8.20
C ARG A 152 5.46 5.77 -6.78
N LYS A 153 5.03 4.95 -5.79
CA LYS A 153 5.14 5.33 -4.39
C LYS A 153 6.58 5.57 -3.96
N VAL A 154 7.52 4.72 -4.37
CA VAL A 154 8.95 4.92 -4.06
C VAL A 154 9.44 6.24 -4.63
N CYS A 155 9.10 6.56 -5.88
CA CYS A 155 9.50 7.82 -6.50
C CYS A 155 8.89 9.04 -5.79
N HIS A 156 7.60 8.99 -5.44
CA HIS A 156 6.94 10.05 -4.67
C HIS A 156 7.60 10.29 -3.30
N ASP A 157 7.95 9.21 -2.58
CA ASP A 157 8.60 9.32 -1.27
C ASP A 157 9.99 9.98 -1.37
N VAL A 158 10.76 9.68 -2.43
CA VAL A 158 12.07 10.30 -2.70
C VAL A 158 11.92 11.78 -3.06
N VAL A 159 10.99 12.11 -3.95
CA VAL A 159 10.74 13.50 -4.39
C VAL A 159 10.26 14.35 -3.22
N ALA A 160 9.32 13.85 -2.41
CA ALA A 160 8.83 14.53 -1.21
C ALA A 160 9.94 14.78 -0.19
N SER A 161 10.86 13.82 0.02
CA SER A 161 12.01 14.01 0.92
C SER A 161 13.00 15.06 0.42
N ALA A 162 13.01 15.36 -0.88
CA ALA A 162 13.80 16.43 -1.47
C ALA A 162 13.09 17.81 -1.45
N GLY A 163 11.85 17.88 -0.94
CA GLY A 163 11.06 19.12 -0.86
C GLY A 163 10.46 19.55 -2.19
N LEU A 164 10.37 18.66 -3.18
CA LEU A 164 9.70 18.88 -4.45
C LEU A 164 8.31 18.25 -4.46
N ILE A 165 7.53 18.59 -5.48
CA ILE A 165 6.19 18.08 -5.71
C ILE A 165 6.25 16.98 -6.76
N SER A 166 5.35 16.00 -6.67
CA SER A 166 5.23 14.97 -7.69
C SER A 166 3.79 14.53 -7.86
N GLU A 167 3.40 14.32 -9.09
CA GLU A 167 2.07 13.86 -9.49
C GLU A 167 2.17 12.57 -10.28
N SER A 168 1.08 11.77 -10.27
CA SER A 168 0.99 10.57 -11.09
C SER A 168 0.02 10.83 -12.24
N GLU A 169 0.54 10.88 -13.45
CA GLU A 169 -0.22 11.12 -14.68
C GLU A 169 -0.43 9.86 -15.53
N GLY A 170 -1.34 9.95 -16.48
CA GLY A 170 -1.68 8.84 -17.37
C GLY A 170 -2.63 7.82 -16.76
N ALA A 171 -2.89 6.76 -17.51
CA ALA A 171 -3.77 5.66 -17.11
C ALA A 171 -2.99 4.34 -17.13
N GLU A 172 -3.37 3.41 -16.24
CA GLU A 172 -2.80 2.06 -16.23
C GLU A 172 -2.98 1.37 -17.61
N PRO A 173 -1.97 0.65 -18.12
CA PRO A 173 -0.69 0.30 -17.47
C PRO A 173 0.44 1.33 -17.73
N HIS A 174 0.18 2.47 -18.34
CA HIS A 174 1.17 3.47 -18.76
C HIS A 174 1.22 4.70 -17.84
N ARG A 175 0.81 4.54 -16.58
CA ARG A 175 0.82 5.61 -15.60
C ARG A 175 2.24 5.86 -15.08
N TYR A 176 2.66 7.13 -15.01
CA TYR A 176 4.01 7.56 -14.66
C TYR A 176 4.01 8.68 -13.62
N VAL A 177 5.18 8.99 -13.07
CA VAL A 177 5.39 10.11 -12.14
C VAL A 177 5.97 11.29 -12.86
N VAL A 178 5.44 12.48 -12.61
CA VAL A 178 5.99 13.77 -12.99
C VAL A 178 6.54 14.46 -11.76
N VAL A 179 7.80 14.90 -11.83
CA VAL A 179 8.46 15.65 -10.75
C VAL A 179 8.40 17.12 -11.12
N LEU A 180 7.86 17.96 -10.23
CA LEU A 180 7.59 19.36 -10.43
C LEU A 180 8.45 20.22 -9.50
N PRO A 181 8.85 21.47 -9.93
CA PRO A 181 9.43 22.44 -9.02
C PRO A 181 8.49 22.79 -7.86
N ALA A 182 9.02 23.20 -6.72
CA ALA A 182 8.22 23.53 -5.55
C ALA A 182 7.30 24.75 -5.75
N ASP A 183 7.60 25.60 -6.72
CA ASP A 183 6.91 26.87 -6.97
C ASP A 183 5.74 26.75 -7.97
N GLU A 184 5.49 25.57 -8.55
CA GLU A 184 4.42 25.34 -9.54
C GLU A 184 3.08 24.90 -8.93
N VAL A 185 2.85 25.09 -7.66
CA VAL A 185 1.47 25.02 -7.13
C VAL A 185 0.79 26.34 -7.49
N GLU A 186 0.22 26.41 -8.69
CA GLU A 186 -0.80 27.41 -8.93
C GLU A 186 -1.91 27.13 -7.91
N ASP A 187 -2.11 28.08 -6.96
CA ASP A 187 -3.31 28.13 -6.14
C ASP A 187 -4.49 28.09 -7.12
N GLU A 188 -5.13 26.93 -7.30
CA GLU A 188 -6.49 26.91 -7.82
C GLU A 188 -7.30 27.75 -6.82
N GLU A 189 -7.47 29.03 -7.14
CA GLU A 189 -8.41 29.91 -6.47
C GLU A 189 -9.75 29.16 -6.45
N VAL A 190 -10.10 28.61 -5.29
CA VAL A 190 -11.48 28.21 -5.02
C VAL A 190 -12.28 29.49 -5.14
N ASP A 191 -12.94 29.69 -6.29
CA ASP A 191 -13.99 30.67 -6.46
C ASP A 191 -15.04 30.39 -5.37
N ASP A 192 -14.93 31.13 -4.27
CA ASP A 192 -15.98 31.29 -3.28
C ASP A 192 -17.19 31.89 -4.03
N VAL A 193 -18.04 31.01 -4.54
CA VAL A 193 -19.38 31.40 -5.02
C VAL A 193 -20.17 31.80 -3.77
N ASP A 194 -20.08 33.07 -3.44
CA ASP A 194 -20.96 33.74 -2.48
C ASP A 194 -22.39 33.71 -3.05
N ASP A 195 -23.10 32.58 -2.82
CA ASP A 195 -24.50 32.40 -3.15
C ASP A 195 -25.35 32.98 -2.00
N THR A 196 -25.31 34.32 -1.89
CA THR A 196 -26.27 35.05 -1.10
C THR A 196 -27.59 35.17 -1.89
N GLU A 197 -28.41 34.11 -1.88
CA GLU A 197 -29.81 34.20 -2.26
C GLU A 197 -30.55 35.10 -1.25
N GLU A 198 -30.78 36.34 -1.68
CA GLU A 198 -31.75 37.26 -1.09
C GLU A 198 -33.14 36.61 -1.16
N ILE A 199 -33.61 36.07 -0.04
CA ILE A 199 -35.05 35.73 0.10
C ILE A 199 -35.86 37.00 0.24
N GLY A 200 -36.36 37.46 -0.91
CA GLY A 200 -37.35 38.54 -1.00
C GLY A 200 -38.65 38.16 -0.30
N ALA A 201 -38.94 38.85 0.82
CA ALA A 201 -40.23 38.80 1.49
C ALA A 201 -41.28 39.56 0.67
N GLU A 202 -42.25 38.83 0.12
CA GLU A 202 -43.45 39.44 -0.40
C GLU A 202 -44.47 39.77 0.73
N PRO A 203 -45.09 40.93 0.76
CA PRO A 203 -46.08 41.27 1.78
C PRO A 203 -47.47 40.71 1.40
N VAL A 204 -48.06 40.04 2.38
CA VAL A 204 -49.44 39.54 2.32
C VAL A 204 -50.39 40.76 2.29
N GLY A 205 -51.05 40.93 1.18
CA GLY A 205 -52.16 41.91 1.02
C GLY A 205 -53.44 41.39 1.64
N GLU A 206 -53.92 42.10 2.64
CA GLU A 206 -55.28 42.07 3.23
C GLU A 206 -56.31 42.63 2.28
N GLN A 207 -57.35 41.86 1.94
CA GLN A 207 -58.65 42.42 1.48
C GLN A 207 -59.83 41.54 1.96
N ALA A 208 -60.59 42.09 2.85
CA ALA A 208 -62.03 42.29 2.99
C ALA A 208 -62.96 41.11 2.70
#